data_1a8062cd929e998a0cc754e2e2cc2358
#
_entry.id   1a8062cd929e998a0cc754e2e2cc2358
#
_cell.length_a   1.000
_cell.length_b   1.000
_cell.length_c   1.000
_cell.angle_alpha   90.00
_cell.angle_beta   90.00
_cell.angle_gamma   90.00
#
_symmetry.space_group_name_H-M   'P 1'
#
loop_
_entity.id
_entity.type
_entity.pdbx_description
1 polymer ?
#
loop_
_entity_poly.entity_id
_entity_poly.type
_entity_poly.pdbx_seq_one_letter_code
_entity_poly.pdbx_strand_id
1 'polypeptide(L)'
;MKTRAAFAPRAWRLAPGFTLIEVLVVVAILGILAALVVPRIMDRPDEAKRVAAKADVNALVQSLKMYRLDNGFYPTTDQGLGALVQRPTSNPQPANWRPYLDRLPKDPWGSDYQFLNPGMRSEIDVFSLGADRARGGEGSGADIGNWD
;
A
#
# COMPACT_ATOMS: atom_id res chain seq x y z
N MET A 1 53.25 13.54 70.42
CA MET A 1 52.73 12.25 69.90
C MET A 1 51.90 12.55 68.67
N LYS A 2 52.39 12.26 67.44
CA LYS A 2 51.64 12.46 66.16
C LYS A 2 51.20 11.08 65.69
N THR A 3 49.90 10.80 65.78
CA THR A 3 49.27 9.60 65.22
C THR A 3 49.16 9.71 63.70
N ARG A 4 49.84 8.84 62.98
CA ARG A 4 49.71 8.67 61.54
C ARG A 4 48.49 7.82 61.26
N ALA A 5 47.48 8.42 60.58
CA ALA A 5 46.36 7.67 60.04
C ALA A 5 46.83 6.86 58.80
N ALA A 6 46.69 5.54 58.89
CA ALA A 6 46.97 4.64 57.78
C ALA A 6 45.88 4.72 56.73
N PHE A 7 46.16 5.14 55.53
CA PHE A 7 45.25 5.17 54.36
C PHE A 7 45.23 3.75 53.80
N ALA A 8 44.13 3.04 53.97
CA ALA A 8 43.92 1.72 53.37
C ALA A 8 43.54 1.89 51.87
N PRO A 9 44.22 1.22 50.94
CA PRO A 9 43.88 1.29 49.55
C PRO A 9 42.52 0.59 49.29
N ARG A 10 41.60 1.33 48.70
CA ARG A 10 40.28 0.83 48.26
C ARG A 10 40.50 -0.13 47.10
N ALA A 11 40.32 -1.43 47.37
CA ALA A 11 40.40 -2.46 46.35
C ALA A 11 39.26 -2.23 45.33
N TRP A 12 39.59 -1.84 44.09
CA TRP A 12 38.67 -1.78 43.00
C TRP A 12 38.32 -3.20 42.60
N ARG A 13 37.08 -3.60 42.88
CA ARG A 13 36.56 -4.86 42.36
C ARG A 13 36.39 -4.69 40.88
N LEU A 14 37.23 -5.36 40.09
CA LEU A 14 37.04 -5.50 38.63
C LEU A 14 35.68 -6.23 38.43
N ALA A 15 34.72 -5.56 37.80
CA ALA A 15 33.49 -6.21 37.41
C ALA A 15 33.81 -7.34 36.41
N PRO A 16 33.21 -8.53 36.54
CA PRO A 16 33.41 -9.60 35.58
C PRO A 16 33.01 -9.10 34.17
N GLY A 17 33.92 -9.13 33.22
CA GLY A 17 33.66 -8.84 31.82
C GLY A 17 32.79 -9.97 31.22
N PHE A 18 31.99 -9.63 30.19
CA PHE A 18 31.25 -10.63 29.42
C PHE A 18 32.20 -11.63 28.76
N THR A 19 31.79 -12.91 28.79
CA THR A 19 32.54 -13.95 28.08
C THR A 19 32.16 -13.93 26.58
N LEU A 20 33.11 -14.33 25.73
CA LEU A 20 32.87 -14.41 24.27
C LEU A 20 31.72 -15.35 23.94
N ILE A 21 31.57 -16.47 24.69
CA ILE A 21 30.48 -17.40 24.52
C ILE A 21 29.12 -16.79 24.86
N GLU A 22 29.05 -15.93 25.87
CA GLU A 22 27.81 -15.27 26.31
C GLU A 22 27.30 -14.32 25.21
N VAL A 23 28.19 -13.52 24.59
CA VAL A 23 27.85 -12.66 23.45
C VAL A 23 27.41 -13.50 22.25
N LEU A 24 28.11 -14.61 21.98
CA LEU A 24 27.80 -15.47 20.84
C LEU A 24 26.43 -16.12 20.97
N VAL A 25 26.06 -16.59 22.17
CA VAL A 25 24.73 -17.14 22.43
C VAL A 25 23.63 -16.10 22.29
N VAL A 26 23.84 -14.86 22.80
CA VAL A 26 22.88 -13.77 22.64
C VAL A 26 22.65 -13.43 21.17
N VAL A 27 23.72 -13.31 20.38
CA VAL A 27 23.62 -13.02 18.94
C VAL A 27 22.91 -14.16 18.18
N ALA A 28 23.16 -15.42 18.55
CA ALA A 28 22.47 -16.57 17.96
C ALA A 28 20.96 -16.54 18.26
N ILE A 29 20.57 -16.26 19.51
CA ILE A 29 19.16 -16.15 19.89
C ILE A 29 18.48 -14.98 19.17
N LEU A 30 19.12 -13.81 19.10
CA LEU A 30 18.61 -12.65 18.39
C LEU A 30 18.45 -12.94 16.89
N GLY A 31 19.38 -13.68 16.27
CA GLY A 31 19.29 -14.12 14.89
C GLY A 31 18.07 -15.02 14.63
N ILE A 32 17.81 -15.99 15.52
CA ILE A 32 16.63 -16.85 15.42
C ILE A 32 15.34 -16.06 15.58
N LEU A 33 15.27 -15.16 16.59
CA LEU A 33 14.09 -14.32 16.80
C LEU A 33 13.85 -13.35 15.63
N ALA A 34 14.90 -12.76 15.08
CA ALA A 34 14.81 -11.89 13.91
C ALA A 34 14.23 -12.63 12.70
N ALA A 35 14.67 -13.87 12.45
CA ALA A 35 14.17 -14.69 11.35
C ALA A 35 12.66 -15.01 11.45
N LEU A 36 12.11 -15.07 12.67
CA LEU A 36 10.68 -15.33 12.90
C LEU A 36 9.81 -14.06 12.80
N VAL A 37 10.37 -12.89 13.12
CA VAL A 37 9.62 -11.61 13.23
C VAL A 37 9.60 -10.86 11.90
N VAL A 38 10.71 -10.84 11.17
CA VAL A 38 10.87 -10.05 9.94
C VAL A 38 9.80 -10.37 8.88
N PRO A 39 9.45 -11.63 8.56
CA PRO A 39 8.44 -11.91 7.53
C PRO A 39 7.07 -11.33 7.84
N ARG A 40 6.65 -11.33 9.10
CA ARG A 40 5.30 -10.88 9.52
C ARG A 40 5.10 -9.36 9.47
N ILE A 41 6.19 -8.59 9.46
CA ILE A 41 6.13 -7.13 9.43
C ILE A 41 6.09 -6.63 7.98
N MET A 42 6.63 -7.38 7.03
CA MET A 42 6.69 -6.98 5.62
C MET A 42 5.34 -7.09 4.89
N ASP A 43 4.42 -7.94 5.35
CA ASP A 43 3.11 -8.12 4.71
C ASP A 43 2.09 -7.02 5.07
N ARG A 44 2.26 -6.33 6.19
CA ARG A 44 1.32 -5.30 6.66
C ARG A 44 1.20 -4.07 5.75
N PRO A 45 2.30 -3.52 5.19
CA PRO A 45 2.19 -2.41 4.24
C PRO A 45 1.46 -2.78 2.95
N ASP A 46 1.60 -4.01 2.47
CA ASP A 46 0.94 -4.46 1.25
C ASP A 46 -0.56 -4.65 1.44
N GLU A 47 -0.99 -5.19 2.57
CA GLU A 47 -2.40 -5.29 2.90
C GLU A 47 -3.06 -3.90 3.02
N ALA A 48 -2.40 -2.95 3.68
CA ALA A 48 -2.89 -1.57 3.77
C ALA A 48 -3.04 -0.93 2.38
N LYS A 49 -2.10 -1.16 1.46
CA LYS A 49 -2.19 -0.71 0.06
C LYS A 49 -3.37 -1.34 -0.67
N ARG A 50 -3.60 -2.64 -0.50
CA ARG A 50 -4.75 -3.33 -1.10
C ARG A 50 -6.08 -2.74 -0.64
N VAL A 51 -6.23 -2.49 0.66
CA VAL A 51 -7.42 -1.85 1.24
C VAL A 51 -7.61 -0.44 0.67
N ALA A 52 -6.54 0.35 0.55
CA ALA A 52 -6.59 1.68 -0.04
C ALA A 52 -7.00 1.62 -1.52
N ALA A 53 -6.39 0.73 -2.31
CA ALA A 53 -6.76 0.54 -3.72
C ALA A 53 -8.23 0.15 -3.88
N LYS A 54 -8.75 -0.74 -3.03
CA LYS A 54 -10.17 -1.12 -3.04
C LYS A 54 -11.09 0.06 -2.73
N ALA A 55 -10.72 0.91 -1.78
CA ALA A 55 -11.49 2.12 -1.47
C ALA A 55 -11.52 3.08 -2.66
N ASP A 56 -10.39 3.30 -3.33
CA ASP A 56 -10.30 4.14 -4.52
C ASP A 56 -11.11 3.58 -5.69
N VAL A 57 -11.04 2.27 -5.95
CA VAL A 57 -11.86 1.60 -6.96
C VAL A 57 -13.35 1.84 -6.71
N ASN A 58 -13.80 1.69 -5.46
CA ASN A 58 -15.19 1.94 -5.10
C ASN A 58 -15.59 3.41 -5.33
N ALA A 59 -14.72 4.37 -5.00
CA ALA A 59 -14.96 5.79 -5.23
C ALA A 59 -15.05 6.12 -6.73
N LEU A 60 -14.17 5.54 -7.55
CA LEU A 60 -14.20 5.68 -9.01
C LEU A 60 -15.49 5.09 -9.60
N VAL A 61 -15.91 3.92 -9.15
CA VAL A 61 -17.20 3.30 -9.58
C VAL A 61 -18.39 4.18 -9.21
N GLN A 62 -18.41 4.78 -8.02
CA GLN A 62 -19.48 5.72 -7.65
C GLN A 62 -19.51 6.94 -8.57
N SER A 63 -18.35 7.51 -8.88
CA SER A 63 -18.22 8.64 -9.81
C SER A 63 -18.70 8.28 -11.23
N LEU A 64 -18.39 7.06 -11.70
CA LEU A 64 -18.88 6.53 -12.98
C LEU A 64 -20.41 6.34 -12.97
N LYS A 65 -20.98 5.87 -11.88
CA LYS A 65 -22.45 5.74 -11.72
C LYS A 65 -23.13 7.12 -11.77
N MET A 66 -22.54 8.14 -11.15
CA MET A 66 -23.04 9.51 -11.24
C MET A 66 -22.93 10.06 -12.66
N TYR A 67 -21.81 9.80 -13.37
CA TYR A 67 -21.67 10.15 -14.79
C TYR A 67 -22.79 9.52 -15.63
N ARG A 68 -23.07 8.22 -15.45
CA ARG A 68 -24.14 7.52 -16.15
C ARG A 68 -25.52 8.08 -15.81
N LEU A 69 -25.76 8.42 -14.54
CA LEU A 69 -27.04 9.00 -14.12
C LEU A 69 -27.34 10.32 -14.83
N ASP A 70 -26.32 11.18 -14.98
CA ASP A 70 -26.45 12.49 -15.61
C ASP A 70 -26.54 12.40 -17.14
N ASN A 71 -25.82 11.44 -17.77
CA ASN A 71 -25.63 11.38 -19.23
C ASN A 71 -26.31 10.18 -19.91
N GLY A 72 -26.82 9.21 -19.12
CA GLY A 72 -27.52 8.02 -19.62
C GLY A 72 -26.63 6.84 -20.03
N PHE A 73 -25.30 7.02 -20.05
CA PHE A 73 -24.32 6.00 -20.42
C PHE A 73 -23.01 6.18 -19.64
N TYR A 74 -22.21 5.13 -19.58
CA TYR A 74 -20.83 5.22 -19.07
C TYR A 74 -19.87 5.74 -20.15
N PRO A 75 -18.73 6.35 -19.78
CA PRO A 75 -17.67 6.62 -20.75
C PRO A 75 -17.26 5.36 -21.52
N THR A 76 -16.78 5.50 -22.73
CA THR A 76 -16.18 4.38 -23.45
C THR A 76 -14.81 4.03 -22.86
N THR A 77 -14.29 2.83 -23.16
CA THR A 77 -12.92 2.44 -22.77
C THR A 77 -11.88 3.46 -23.25
N ASP A 78 -12.05 3.99 -24.49
CA ASP A 78 -11.14 4.99 -25.07
C ASP A 78 -11.22 6.35 -24.38
N GLN A 79 -12.41 6.75 -23.90
CA GLN A 79 -12.58 7.96 -23.09
C GLN A 79 -11.97 7.78 -21.70
N GLY A 80 -11.99 6.56 -21.18
CA GLY A 80 -11.35 6.18 -19.96
C GLY A 80 -11.89 6.92 -18.73
N LEU A 81 -11.18 6.78 -17.61
CA LEU A 81 -11.47 7.50 -16.36
C LEU A 81 -11.25 9.02 -16.51
N GLY A 82 -10.50 9.46 -17.51
CA GLY A 82 -10.30 10.89 -17.80
C GLY A 82 -11.61 11.65 -18.01
N ALA A 83 -12.65 10.94 -18.49
CA ALA A 83 -14.00 11.48 -18.65
C ALA A 83 -14.64 11.98 -17.34
N LEU A 84 -14.13 11.56 -16.16
CA LEU A 84 -14.61 12.02 -14.86
C LEU A 84 -14.02 13.40 -14.46
N VAL A 85 -12.88 13.75 -15.02
CA VAL A 85 -12.15 14.99 -14.70
C VAL A 85 -12.31 16.03 -15.82
N GLN A 86 -12.35 15.58 -17.05
CA GLN A 86 -12.44 16.44 -18.23
C GLN A 86 -13.52 15.96 -19.19
N ARG A 87 -14.30 16.91 -19.76
CA ARG A 87 -15.35 16.56 -20.71
C ARG A 87 -14.77 15.87 -21.94
N PRO A 88 -15.22 14.65 -22.28
CA PRO A 88 -14.80 13.97 -23.51
C PRO A 88 -15.18 14.76 -24.77
N THR A 89 -14.29 14.81 -25.73
CA THR A 89 -14.53 15.40 -27.06
C THR A 89 -14.87 14.34 -28.11
N SER A 90 -14.59 13.07 -27.82
CA SER A 90 -14.93 11.93 -28.67
C SER A 90 -16.38 11.49 -28.45
N ASN A 91 -16.96 10.83 -29.46
CA ASN A 91 -18.32 10.29 -29.35
C ASN A 91 -18.35 8.98 -28.53
N PRO A 92 -19.47 8.75 -27.77
CA PRO A 92 -20.60 9.64 -27.55
C PRO A 92 -20.24 10.79 -26.60
N GLN A 93 -20.60 12.02 -26.98
CA GLN A 93 -20.36 13.18 -26.13
C GLN A 93 -21.45 13.30 -25.05
N PRO A 94 -21.07 13.49 -23.77
CA PRO A 94 -22.03 13.67 -22.70
C PRO A 94 -22.72 15.05 -22.80
N ALA A 95 -24.05 15.06 -22.79
CA ALA A 95 -24.84 16.29 -22.88
C ALA A 95 -24.82 17.08 -21.55
N ASN A 96 -24.94 16.37 -20.44
CA ASN A 96 -25.03 16.97 -19.09
C ASN A 96 -23.75 16.75 -18.30
N TRP A 97 -22.60 16.85 -18.95
CA TRP A 97 -21.33 16.64 -18.28
C TRP A 97 -21.02 17.72 -17.26
N ARG A 98 -20.48 17.30 -16.13
CA ARG A 98 -19.87 18.12 -15.08
C ARG A 98 -18.62 17.40 -14.55
N PRO A 99 -17.67 18.09 -13.90
CA PRO A 99 -16.56 17.40 -13.27
C PRO A 99 -17.09 16.52 -12.12
N TYR A 100 -16.74 15.24 -12.15
CA TYR A 100 -17.13 14.24 -11.13
C TYR A 100 -16.00 14.03 -10.12
N LEU A 101 -14.77 14.36 -10.53
CA LEU A 101 -13.56 14.35 -9.72
C LEU A 101 -12.71 15.57 -10.07
N ASP A 102 -11.99 16.10 -9.08
CA ASP A 102 -11.00 17.16 -9.31
C ASP A 102 -9.77 16.63 -10.02
N ARG A 103 -9.37 15.40 -9.72
CA ARG A 103 -8.23 14.69 -10.32
C ARG A 103 -8.43 13.18 -10.22
N LEU A 104 -7.78 12.43 -11.10
CA LEU A 104 -7.71 10.98 -10.99
C LEU A 104 -6.68 10.60 -9.92
N PRO A 105 -7.04 9.69 -9.00
CA PRO A 105 -6.09 9.12 -8.06
C PRO A 105 -5.12 8.19 -8.79
N LYS A 106 -3.91 8.07 -8.26
CA LYS A 106 -3.00 6.97 -8.56
C LYS A 106 -3.24 5.85 -7.55
N ASP A 107 -3.01 4.62 -7.95
CA ASP A 107 -3.05 3.51 -7.03
C ASP A 107 -1.88 3.59 -6.00
N PRO A 108 -1.91 2.83 -4.91
CA PRO A 108 -0.88 2.86 -3.87
C PRO A 108 0.51 2.42 -4.32
N TRP A 109 0.65 1.89 -5.53
CA TRP A 109 1.93 1.55 -6.17
C TRP A 109 2.35 2.57 -7.24
N GLY A 110 1.57 3.67 -7.41
CA GLY A 110 1.88 4.80 -8.29
C GLY A 110 1.41 4.61 -9.74
N SER A 111 0.64 3.56 -10.04
CA SER A 111 0.09 3.30 -11.37
C SER A 111 -1.28 3.96 -11.56
N ASP A 112 -1.74 4.05 -12.81
CA ASP A 112 -3.09 4.49 -13.13
C ASP A 112 -4.07 3.33 -12.99
N TYR A 113 -5.26 3.62 -12.45
CA TYR A 113 -6.37 2.67 -12.47
C TYR A 113 -6.81 2.38 -13.90
N GLN A 114 -7.14 1.14 -14.16
CA GLN A 114 -7.64 0.67 -15.44
C GLN A 114 -9.15 0.73 -15.49
N PHE A 115 -9.70 0.94 -16.70
CA PHE A 115 -11.13 1.00 -16.94
C PHE A 115 -11.50 0.29 -18.24
N LEU A 116 -12.54 -0.51 -18.18
CA LEU A 116 -13.13 -1.18 -19.35
C LEU A 116 -14.64 -0.99 -19.37
N ASN A 117 -15.17 -0.61 -20.53
CA ASN A 117 -16.60 -0.56 -20.83
C ASN A 117 -16.85 -1.03 -22.27
N PRO A 118 -17.49 -2.18 -22.48
CA PRO A 118 -18.03 -3.08 -21.45
C PRO A 118 -16.93 -3.76 -20.63
N GLY A 119 -17.26 -4.08 -19.37
CA GLY A 119 -16.38 -4.84 -18.50
C GLY A 119 -16.29 -6.31 -18.90
N MET A 120 -15.25 -7.00 -18.46
CA MET A 120 -15.08 -8.44 -18.66
C MET A 120 -15.68 -9.27 -17.50
N ARG A 121 -15.75 -8.69 -16.31
CA ARG A 121 -16.23 -9.34 -15.07
C ARG A 121 -17.52 -8.76 -14.55
N SER A 122 -17.79 -7.49 -14.85
CA SER A 122 -19.02 -6.78 -14.48
C SER A 122 -19.48 -5.86 -15.62
N GLU A 123 -20.53 -5.07 -15.41
CA GLU A 123 -21.03 -4.12 -16.43
C GLU A 123 -19.92 -3.16 -16.90
N ILE A 124 -19.14 -2.69 -15.97
CA ILE A 124 -17.88 -1.95 -16.17
C ILE A 124 -16.82 -2.51 -15.24
N ASP A 125 -15.58 -2.55 -15.66
CA ASP A 125 -14.47 -2.96 -14.82
C ASP A 125 -13.57 -1.75 -14.50
N VAL A 126 -13.33 -1.53 -13.21
CA VAL A 126 -12.37 -0.57 -12.67
C VAL A 126 -11.42 -1.32 -11.77
N PHE A 127 -10.11 -1.24 -12.01
CA PHE A 127 -9.15 -2.03 -11.27
C PHE A 127 -7.73 -1.43 -11.24
N SER A 128 -6.98 -1.80 -10.21
CA SER A 128 -5.53 -1.65 -10.14
C SER A 128 -4.87 -2.95 -10.54
N LEU A 129 -3.72 -2.89 -11.19
CA LEU A 129 -2.87 -4.03 -11.54
C LEU A 129 -1.98 -4.49 -10.37
N GLY A 130 -2.15 -3.92 -9.16
CA GLY A 130 -1.36 -4.29 -8.01
C GLY A 130 0.12 -3.87 -8.10
N ALA A 131 0.95 -4.54 -7.30
CA ALA A 131 2.37 -4.21 -7.17
C ALA A 131 3.20 -4.58 -8.40
N ASP A 132 2.83 -5.63 -9.13
CA ASP A 132 3.58 -6.13 -10.29
C ASP A 132 3.24 -5.41 -11.61
N ARG A 133 2.17 -4.58 -11.62
CA ARG A 133 1.68 -3.82 -12.78
C ARG A 133 1.31 -4.71 -13.97
N ALA A 134 0.97 -5.96 -13.73
CA ALA A 134 0.60 -6.94 -14.72
C ALA A 134 -0.81 -7.49 -14.43
N ARG A 135 -1.51 -7.93 -15.46
CA ARG A 135 -2.84 -8.55 -15.26
C ARG A 135 -2.73 -9.89 -14.56
N GLY A 136 -3.61 -10.12 -13.59
CA GLY A 136 -3.65 -11.35 -12.80
C GLY A 136 -2.81 -11.24 -11.53
N GLY A 137 -1.85 -12.14 -11.34
CA GLY A 137 -0.96 -12.16 -10.16
C GLY A 137 -1.59 -12.76 -8.91
N GLU A 138 -0.77 -12.87 -7.87
CA GLU A 138 -1.16 -13.37 -6.54
C GLU A 138 -0.63 -12.44 -5.44
N GLY A 139 -1.21 -12.52 -4.25
CA GLY A 139 -0.78 -11.72 -3.11
C GLY A 139 -0.82 -10.21 -3.39
N SER A 140 0.28 -9.51 -3.20
CA SER A 140 0.38 -8.05 -3.46
C SER A 140 0.36 -7.69 -4.95
N GLY A 141 0.68 -8.64 -5.85
CA GLY A 141 0.60 -8.48 -7.30
C GLY A 141 -0.78 -8.77 -7.89
N ALA A 142 -1.73 -9.29 -7.11
CA ALA A 142 -3.07 -9.56 -7.62
C ALA A 142 -3.81 -8.28 -8.01
N ASP A 143 -4.55 -8.35 -9.14
CA ASP A 143 -5.48 -7.28 -9.54
C ASP A 143 -6.51 -7.02 -8.42
N ILE A 144 -6.84 -5.74 -8.22
CA ILE A 144 -7.86 -5.32 -7.24
C ILE A 144 -8.93 -4.55 -8.01
N GLY A 145 -10.10 -5.16 -8.15
CA GLY A 145 -11.18 -4.64 -8.98
C GLY A 145 -12.49 -4.44 -8.24
N ASN A 146 -13.48 -3.91 -8.97
CA ASN A 146 -14.83 -3.73 -8.45
C ASN A 146 -15.64 -5.03 -8.37
N TRP A 147 -15.08 -6.14 -8.76
CA TRP A 147 -15.64 -7.49 -8.68
C TRP A 147 -15.24 -8.27 -7.41
N ASP A 148 -14.33 -7.75 -6.59
CA ASP A 148 -13.83 -8.40 -5.37
C ASP A 148 -14.77 -8.18 -4.16
#